data_faee62091af37481c2de5cfbae245edf
#
_entry.id   faee62091af37481c2de5cfbae245edf
#
_cell.length_a   1.000
_cell.length_b   1.000
_cell.length_c   1.000
_cell.angle_alpha   90.00
_cell.angle_beta   90.00
_cell.angle_gamma   90.00
#
_symmetry.space_group_name_H-M   'P 1'
#
loop_
_entity.id
_entity.type
_entity.pdbx_description
1 polymer ?
#
loop_
_entity_poly.entity_id
_entity_poly.type
_entity_poly.pdbx_seq_one_letter_code
_entity_poly.pdbx_strand_id
1 'polypeptide(L)'
;MDLFSLQEAEAREGFEPGADTSAMPLAARMRPRTLDEVAGQKHLLAPGKLLRRAIETDRFTSLIFYGPPGCGKTTLAAVIARTTNAHFMMLNGVESNVADIREKIAQAQMRMSMHGRKTVLFVDELHRFNKAQQDVLLPHLEKGTVRFIGATTENPYFAINSPLLSRSQVFPLEPVPEEDLAALLKRALTDEVRGLGSSRVDMEVEALNHLAAKADGDARKALTALEVAVLSTPAGKDGIIHVDISVAEESIQRKAIRYDRLGDSHYDTISAFIKSMRGSDPDAALYWLGMMLEAGEDIRFIGRRLVIAASEDVGLADSNALRVALDAARAAEMVGMPEARIPLAHAAVYRATAPKSNSAYMGINAAMDDVRNGKTLAVPEHLRTPTRKKLAAAGGADAARLEYLYSHDYPEHYVPQAYLPEGRVYYTPTGNGLELRIRERMEYRRQLAENARESGKKG
;
A
#
# COMPACT_ATOMS: atom_id res chain seq x y z
N MET A 1 -28.52 12.18 -16.43
CA MET A 1 -28.21 10.74 -16.35
C MET A 1 -26.87 10.67 -15.63
N ASP A 2 -26.86 10.05 -14.46
CA ASP A 2 -25.69 9.99 -13.57
C ASP A 2 -24.68 8.98 -14.14
N LEU A 3 -23.38 9.24 -14.00
CA LEU A 3 -22.27 8.40 -14.50
C LEU A 3 -22.40 6.93 -14.02
N PHE A 4 -23.04 6.72 -12.87
CA PHE A 4 -23.35 5.41 -12.30
C PHE A 4 -24.47 4.66 -13.03
N SER A 5 -25.52 5.38 -13.44
CA SER A 5 -26.59 4.78 -14.25
C SER A 5 -26.04 4.34 -15.61
N LEU A 6 -25.02 5.02 -16.13
CA LEU A 6 -24.28 4.61 -17.32
C LEU A 6 -23.40 3.37 -17.04
N GLN A 7 -22.66 3.30 -15.93
CA GLN A 7 -21.84 2.14 -15.58
C GLN A 7 -22.69 0.90 -15.19
N GLU A 8 -23.82 1.08 -14.50
CA GLU A 8 -24.79 -0.01 -14.26
C GLU A 8 -25.49 -0.43 -15.55
N ALA A 9 -25.81 0.50 -16.44
CA ALA A 9 -26.33 0.24 -17.78
C ALA A 9 -25.26 -0.44 -18.65
N GLU A 10 -24.03 0.04 -18.66
CA GLU A 10 -22.90 -0.59 -19.35
C GLU A 10 -22.62 -2.01 -18.84
N ALA A 11 -22.75 -2.26 -17.53
CA ALA A 11 -22.65 -3.60 -16.95
C ALA A 11 -23.83 -4.48 -17.33
N ARG A 12 -25.02 -3.90 -17.58
CA ARG A 12 -26.24 -4.60 -18.02
C ARG A 12 -26.27 -4.78 -19.54
N GLU A 13 -26.05 -3.71 -20.30
CA GLU A 13 -26.14 -3.69 -21.77
C GLU A 13 -25.06 -4.54 -22.44
N GLY A 14 -23.83 -4.58 -21.89
CA GLY A 14 -22.79 -5.49 -22.35
C GLY A 14 -23.10 -6.99 -22.14
N PHE A 15 -24.22 -7.32 -21.48
CA PHE A 15 -24.66 -8.68 -21.17
C PHE A 15 -26.00 -9.07 -21.80
N GLU A 16 -26.77 -8.14 -22.37
CA GLU A 16 -28.05 -8.49 -23.03
C GLU A 16 -27.83 -8.85 -24.50
N PRO A 17 -28.31 -10.03 -24.95
CA PRO A 17 -28.27 -10.38 -26.37
C PRO A 17 -29.18 -9.44 -27.18
N GLY A 18 -28.60 -8.63 -28.05
CA GLY A 18 -29.33 -7.76 -28.95
C GLY A 18 -29.21 -6.25 -28.71
N ALA A 19 -28.52 -5.81 -27.66
CA ALA A 19 -28.16 -4.39 -27.50
C ALA A 19 -27.14 -3.96 -28.55
N ASP A 20 -27.36 -2.82 -29.22
CA ASP A 20 -26.36 -2.23 -30.11
C ASP A 20 -25.17 -1.72 -29.28
N THR A 21 -24.11 -2.50 -29.26
CA THR A 21 -22.88 -2.20 -28.51
C THR A 21 -21.84 -1.50 -29.37
N SER A 22 -22.15 -1.14 -30.61
CA SER A 22 -21.17 -0.58 -31.59
C SER A 22 -20.51 0.71 -31.11
N ALA A 23 -21.22 1.52 -30.32
CA ALA A 23 -20.71 2.77 -29.74
C ALA A 23 -19.87 2.57 -28.47
N MET A 24 -19.82 1.37 -27.89
CA MET A 24 -19.06 1.11 -26.69
C MET A 24 -17.58 0.83 -27.01
N PRO A 25 -16.63 1.22 -26.12
CA PRO A 25 -15.22 0.90 -26.28
C PRO A 25 -15.00 -0.62 -26.41
N LEU A 26 -14.03 -1.03 -27.23
CA LEU A 26 -13.69 -2.43 -27.46
C LEU A 26 -13.45 -3.20 -26.16
N ALA A 27 -12.77 -2.58 -25.20
CA ALA A 27 -12.54 -3.18 -23.88
C ALA A 27 -13.84 -3.49 -23.10
N ALA A 28 -14.90 -2.74 -23.32
CA ALA A 28 -16.21 -3.02 -22.72
C ALA A 28 -16.96 -4.13 -23.50
N ARG A 29 -16.93 -4.08 -24.83
CA ARG A 29 -17.56 -5.09 -25.71
C ARG A 29 -16.94 -6.48 -25.54
N MET A 30 -15.61 -6.54 -25.39
CA MET A 30 -14.86 -7.80 -25.23
C MET A 30 -14.87 -8.39 -23.82
N ARG A 31 -15.65 -7.83 -22.88
CA ARG A 31 -15.77 -8.40 -21.53
C ARG A 31 -16.20 -9.87 -21.59
N PRO A 32 -15.53 -10.78 -20.85
CA PRO A 32 -15.88 -12.19 -20.76
C PRO A 32 -17.33 -12.40 -20.33
N ARG A 33 -17.98 -13.40 -20.92
CA ARG A 33 -19.35 -13.81 -20.61
C ARG A 33 -19.40 -15.07 -19.77
N THR A 34 -18.33 -15.86 -19.80
CA THR A 34 -18.18 -17.12 -19.05
C THR A 34 -16.83 -17.15 -18.33
N LEU A 35 -16.65 -18.06 -17.39
CA LEU A 35 -15.39 -18.26 -16.70
C LEU A 35 -14.24 -18.65 -17.64
N ASP A 36 -14.56 -19.40 -18.70
CA ASP A 36 -13.57 -19.86 -19.69
C ASP A 36 -13.12 -18.76 -20.64
N GLU A 37 -13.89 -17.69 -20.77
CA GLU A 37 -13.50 -16.50 -21.55
C GLU A 37 -12.56 -15.55 -20.78
N VAL A 38 -12.39 -15.72 -19.47
CA VAL A 38 -11.53 -14.85 -18.66
C VAL A 38 -10.07 -15.08 -19.05
N ALA A 39 -9.42 -14.04 -19.54
CA ALA A 39 -8.01 -14.10 -19.88
C ALA A 39 -7.16 -14.18 -18.61
N GLY A 40 -6.18 -15.07 -18.58
CA GLY A 40 -5.32 -15.30 -17.42
C GLY A 40 -6.01 -15.99 -16.24
N GLN A 41 -5.51 -15.74 -15.04
CA GLN A 41 -6.04 -16.23 -13.75
C GLN A 41 -6.19 -17.77 -13.67
N LYS A 42 -5.38 -18.54 -14.42
CA LYS A 42 -5.44 -20.01 -14.47
C LYS A 42 -5.24 -20.65 -13.09
N HIS A 43 -4.45 -20.02 -12.21
CA HIS A 43 -4.21 -20.45 -10.83
C HIS A 43 -5.48 -20.42 -9.97
N LEU A 44 -6.49 -19.60 -10.31
CA LEU A 44 -7.77 -19.46 -9.62
C LEU A 44 -8.92 -20.16 -10.36
N LEU A 45 -8.94 -20.10 -11.69
CA LEU A 45 -10.08 -20.45 -12.53
C LEU A 45 -9.93 -21.76 -13.32
N ALA A 46 -8.76 -22.40 -13.30
CA ALA A 46 -8.61 -23.70 -13.94
C ALA A 46 -9.59 -24.77 -13.33
N PRO A 47 -10.01 -25.78 -14.08
CA PRO A 47 -10.85 -26.84 -13.58
C PRO A 47 -10.32 -27.44 -12.27
N GLY A 48 -11.21 -27.60 -11.29
CA GLY A 48 -10.87 -28.15 -9.97
C GLY A 48 -10.32 -27.14 -8.96
N LYS A 49 -10.02 -25.91 -9.34
CA LYS A 49 -9.58 -24.87 -8.40
C LYS A 49 -10.70 -24.42 -7.45
N LEU A 50 -10.33 -24.01 -6.25
CA LEU A 50 -11.27 -23.66 -5.18
C LEU A 50 -12.29 -22.61 -5.62
N LEU A 51 -11.84 -21.48 -6.18
CA LEU A 51 -12.72 -20.40 -6.60
C LEU A 51 -13.69 -20.88 -7.68
N ARG A 52 -13.20 -21.58 -8.71
CA ARG A 52 -14.05 -22.12 -9.78
C ARG A 52 -15.13 -23.06 -9.23
N ARG A 53 -14.76 -24.02 -8.38
CA ARG A 53 -15.72 -24.93 -7.74
C ARG A 53 -16.75 -24.20 -6.90
N ALA A 54 -16.33 -23.19 -6.13
CA ALA A 54 -17.24 -22.40 -5.31
C ALA A 54 -18.27 -21.62 -6.16
N ILE A 55 -17.87 -21.13 -7.33
CA ILE A 55 -18.75 -20.45 -8.29
C ILE A 55 -19.70 -21.45 -8.94
N GLU A 56 -19.20 -22.55 -9.49
CA GLU A 56 -19.99 -23.58 -10.19
C GLU A 56 -21.02 -24.25 -9.27
N THR A 57 -20.69 -24.43 -7.99
CA THR A 57 -21.60 -24.99 -6.98
C THR A 57 -22.46 -23.95 -6.28
N ASP A 58 -22.34 -22.69 -6.64
CA ASP A 58 -23.07 -21.57 -6.04
C ASP A 58 -22.86 -21.44 -4.50
N ARG A 59 -21.67 -21.78 -4.02
CA ARG A 59 -21.32 -21.84 -2.59
C ARG A 59 -20.22 -20.87 -2.20
N PHE A 60 -20.53 -19.58 -2.27
CA PHE A 60 -19.68 -18.52 -1.69
C PHE A 60 -20.57 -17.47 -1.03
N THR A 61 -20.03 -16.77 -0.05
CA THR A 61 -20.72 -15.68 0.68
C THR A 61 -20.02 -14.35 0.49
N SER A 62 -18.72 -14.32 0.69
CA SER A 62 -17.91 -13.09 0.63
C SER A 62 -16.54 -13.39 0.02
N LEU A 63 -16.20 -12.67 -1.05
CA LEU A 63 -14.93 -12.75 -1.76
C LEU A 63 -14.27 -11.39 -1.77
N ILE A 64 -12.96 -11.34 -1.70
CA ILE A 64 -12.16 -10.14 -1.91
C ILE A 64 -11.14 -10.44 -2.98
N PHE A 65 -11.22 -9.70 -4.09
CA PHE A 65 -10.24 -9.74 -5.18
C PHE A 65 -9.26 -8.61 -5.03
N TYR A 66 -7.98 -8.92 -4.97
CA TYR A 66 -6.95 -7.89 -4.98
C TYR A 66 -5.92 -8.15 -6.07
N GLY A 67 -5.38 -7.08 -6.64
CA GLY A 67 -4.40 -7.18 -7.72
C GLY A 67 -4.33 -5.91 -8.54
N PRO A 68 -3.42 -5.84 -9.53
CA PRO A 68 -3.18 -4.63 -10.31
C PRO A 68 -4.41 -4.20 -11.12
N PRO A 69 -4.45 -2.94 -11.61
CA PRO A 69 -5.47 -2.49 -12.54
C PRO A 69 -5.49 -3.33 -13.81
N GLY A 70 -6.67 -3.52 -14.40
CA GLY A 70 -6.84 -4.21 -15.69
C GLY A 70 -6.68 -5.73 -15.65
N CYS A 71 -6.39 -6.36 -14.49
CA CYS A 71 -6.29 -7.82 -14.35
C CYS A 71 -7.66 -8.55 -14.35
N GLY A 72 -8.78 -7.80 -14.41
CA GLY A 72 -10.12 -8.38 -14.58
C GLY A 72 -10.98 -8.50 -13.32
N LYS A 73 -10.67 -7.82 -12.20
CA LYS A 73 -11.44 -7.89 -10.93
C LYS A 73 -12.94 -7.64 -11.10
N THR A 74 -13.30 -6.50 -11.65
CA THR A 74 -14.71 -6.10 -11.92
C THR A 74 -15.39 -7.06 -12.91
N THR A 75 -14.64 -7.45 -13.94
CA THR A 75 -15.11 -8.39 -14.96
C THR A 75 -15.41 -9.77 -14.38
N LEU A 76 -14.50 -10.29 -13.56
CA LEU A 76 -14.69 -11.58 -12.90
C LEU A 76 -15.92 -11.58 -11.97
N ALA A 77 -16.12 -10.48 -11.21
CA ALA A 77 -17.30 -10.33 -10.37
C ALA A 77 -18.61 -10.38 -11.17
N ALA A 78 -18.64 -9.73 -12.33
CA ALA A 78 -19.80 -9.76 -13.23
C ALA A 78 -20.04 -11.16 -13.83
N VAL A 79 -18.98 -11.86 -14.24
CA VAL A 79 -19.07 -13.26 -14.71
C VAL A 79 -19.59 -14.18 -13.61
N ILE A 80 -19.14 -14.02 -12.37
CA ILE A 80 -19.63 -14.79 -11.22
C ILE A 80 -21.13 -14.58 -11.01
N ALA A 81 -21.58 -13.32 -11.01
CA ALA A 81 -23.00 -13.02 -10.84
C ALA A 81 -23.84 -13.66 -11.95
N ARG A 82 -23.35 -13.65 -13.19
CA ARG A 82 -24.02 -14.28 -14.33
C ARG A 82 -24.05 -15.81 -14.20
N THR A 83 -22.91 -16.42 -13.88
CA THR A 83 -22.79 -17.89 -13.72
C THR A 83 -23.72 -18.41 -12.62
N THR A 84 -23.90 -17.64 -11.56
CA THR A 84 -24.76 -18.01 -10.41
C THR A 84 -26.20 -17.48 -10.54
N ASN A 85 -26.58 -16.94 -11.69
CA ASN A 85 -27.89 -16.33 -11.94
C ASN A 85 -28.31 -15.30 -10.87
N ALA A 86 -27.33 -14.65 -10.22
CA ALA A 86 -27.55 -13.61 -9.25
C ALA A 86 -27.74 -12.24 -9.92
N HIS A 87 -28.46 -11.34 -9.26
CA HIS A 87 -28.52 -9.96 -9.71
C HIS A 87 -27.23 -9.24 -9.33
N PHE A 88 -26.63 -8.52 -10.28
CA PHE A 88 -25.40 -7.77 -10.04
C PHE A 88 -25.71 -6.32 -9.65
N MET A 89 -25.20 -5.88 -8.52
CA MET A 89 -25.30 -4.50 -8.04
C MET A 89 -23.90 -4.00 -7.73
N MET A 90 -23.58 -2.78 -8.18
CA MET A 90 -22.25 -2.18 -8.01
C MET A 90 -22.30 -0.97 -7.09
N LEU A 91 -21.28 -0.82 -6.27
CA LEU A 91 -20.92 0.36 -5.50
C LEU A 91 -19.49 0.75 -5.82
N ASN A 92 -19.23 2.05 -5.89
CA ASN A 92 -17.88 2.59 -6.06
C ASN A 92 -17.35 3.10 -4.71
N GLY A 93 -16.18 2.61 -4.30
CA GLY A 93 -15.58 2.99 -3.01
C GLY A 93 -15.28 4.49 -2.85
N VAL A 94 -15.14 5.21 -3.97
CA VAL A 94 -14.83 6.66 -3.95
C VAL A 94 -16.08 7.50 -3.75
N GLU A 95 -17.21 7.11 -4.33
CA GLU A 95 -18.41 7.96 -4.48
C GLU A 95 -19.55 7.53 -3.56
N SER A 96 -19.59 6.25 -3.18
CA SER A 96 -20.70 5.70 -2.39
C SER A 96 -20.57 6.04 -0.90
N ASN A 97 -21.67 6.50 -0.31
CA ASN A 97 -21.77 6.78 1.11
C ASN A 97 -22.54 5.67 1.86
N VAL A 98 -22.69 5.79 3.19
CA VAL A 98 -23.40 4.80 4.03
C VAL A 98 -24.87 4.65 3.64
N ALA A 99 -25.53 5.72 3.17
CA ALA A 99 -26.93 5.68 2.74
C ALA A 99 -27.08 4.85 1.47
N ASP A 100 -26.18 5.01 0.50
CA ASP A 100 -26.16 4.24 -0.75
C ASP A 100 -25.99 2.74 -0.49
N ILE A 101 -25.09 2.39 0.44
CA ILE A 101 -24.88 1.00 0.85
C ILE A 101 -26.18 0.40 1.42
N ARG A 102 -26.84 1.12 2.33
CA ARG A 102 -28.11 0.68 2.94
C ARG A 102 -29.23 0.55 1.91
N GLU A 103 -29.33 1.48 0.97
CA GLU A 103 -30.31 1.43 -0.10
C GLU A 103 -30.12 0.21 -0.98
N LYS A 104 -28.90 -0.05 -1.46
CA LYS A 104 -28.62 -1.25 -2.28
C LYS A 104 -28.89 -2.55 -1.52
N ILE A 105 -28.61 -2.59 -0.22
CA ILE A 105 -28.92 -3.75 0.63
C ILE A 105 -30.45 -3.93 0.77
N ALA A 106 -31.21 -2.85 0.99
CA ALA A 106 -32.66 -2.91 1.06
C ALA A 106 -33.29 -3.41 -0.25
N GLN A 107 -32.78 -2.92 -1.39
CA GLN A 107 -33.18 -3.41 -2.71
C GLN A 107 -32.87 -4.91 -2.90
N ALA A 108 -31.72 -5.39 -2.41
CA ALA A 108 -31.36 -6.80 -2.45
C ALA A 108 -32.30 -7.67 -1.59
N GLN A 109 -32.67 -7.19 -0.39
CA GLN A 109 -33.63 -7.85 0.48
C GLN A 109 -35.02 -7.96 -0.18
N MET A 110 -35.51 -6.86 -0.74
CA MET A 110 -36.79 -6.84 -1.44
C MET A 110 -36.79 -7.83 -2.61
N ARG A 111 -35.71 -7.87 -3.41
CA ARG A 111 -35.56 -8.78 -4.54
C ARG A 111 -35.57 -10.26 -4.08
N MET A 112 -34.86 -10.53 -2.98
CA MET A 112 -34.84 -11.88 -2.41
C MET A 112 -36.23 -12.32 -1.92
N SER A 113 -36.98 -11.42 -1.25
CA SER A 113 -38.30 -11.71 -0.73
C SER A 113 -39.34 -11.85 -1.82
N MET A 114 -39.29 -11.04 -2.90
CA MET A 114 -40.28 -11.07 -3.97
C MET A 114 -40.03 -12.15 -5.03
N HIS A 115 -38.76 -12.40 -5.33
CA HIS A 115 -38.39 -13.23 -6.50
C HIS A 115 -37.46 -14.39 -6.15
N GLY A 116 -37.06 -14.55 -4.89
CA GLY A 116 -36.13 -15.61 -4.46
C GLY A 116 -34.72 -15.47 -5.11
N ARG A 117 -34.45 -14.33 -5.78
CA ARG A 117 -33.22 -14.14 -6.54
C ARG A 117 -32.14 -13.49 -5.67
N LYS A 118 -31.00 -14.16 -5.58
CA LYS A 118 -29.83 -13.67 -4.83
C LYS A 118 -29.21 -12.45 -5.52
N THR A 119 -28.55 -11.58 -4.74
CA THR A 119 -27.86 -10.41 -5.26
C THR A 119 -26.37 -10.51 -4.93
N VAL A 120 -25.52 -10.31 -5.92
CA VAL A 120 -24.08 -10.03 -5.75
C VAL A 120 -23.91 -8.52 -5.61
N LEU A 121 -23.50 -8.10 -4.43
CA LEU A 121 -23.10 -6.73 -4.16
C LEU A 121 -21.60 -6.61 -4.41
N PHE A 122 -21.22 -5.95 -5.48
CA PHE A 122 -19.86 -5.68 -5.85
C PHE A 122 -19.44 -4.29 -5.38
N VAL A 123 -18.31 -4.19 -4.67
CA VAL A 123 -17.72 -2.92 -4.25
C VAL A 123 -16.37 -2.78 -4.93
N ASP A 124 -16.27 -1.86 -5.88
CA ASP A 124 -14.99 -1.51 -6.50
C ASP A 124 -14.22 -0.54 -5.62
N GLU A 125 -12.89 -0.61 -5.64
CA GLU A 125 -11.98 0.19 -4.80
C GLU A 125 -12.35 0.13 -3.30
N LEU A 126 -12.58 -1.09 -2.78
CA LEU A 126 -13.04 -1.34 -1.40
C LEU A 126 -12.16 -0.67 -0.34
N HIS A 127 -10.87 -0.48 -0.60
CA HIS A 127 -9.93 0.21 0.29
C HIS A 127 -10.28 1.69 0.54
N ARG A 128 -11.13 2.28 -0.30
CA ARG A 128 -11.62 3.66 -0.13
C ARG A 128 -12.77 3.76 0.89
N PHE A 129 -13.41 2.64 1.22
CA PHE A 129 -14.42 2.63 2.27
C PHE A 129 -13.79 2.84 3.64
N ASN A 130 -14.29 3.82 4.39
CA ASN A 130 -13.93 4.00 5.78
C ASN A 130 -14.51 2.87 6.66
N LYS A 131 -14.08 2.82 7.92
CA LYS A 131 -14.49 1.78 8.86
C LYS A 131 -16.02 1.68 9.00
N ALA A 132 -16.73 2.80 9.09
CA ALA A 132 -18.19 2.82 9.24
C ALA A 132 -18.91 2.24 8.02
N GLN A 133 -18.41 2.50 6.81
CA GLN A 133 -18.94 1.93 5.57
C GLN A 133 -18.71 0.41 5.50
N GLN A 134 -17.52 -0.05 5.91
CA GLN A 134 -17.22 -1.49 5.96
C GLN A 134 -18.07 -2.20 7.04
N ASP A 135 -18.27 -1.59 8.19
CA ASP A 135 -19.03 -2.17 9.30
C ASP A 135 -20.51 -2.36 8.96
N VAL A 136 -21.10 -1.50 8.12
CA VAL A 136 -22.50 -1.64 7.64
C VAL A 136 -22.72 -2.94 6.86
N LEU A 137 -21.70 -3.47 6.19
CA LEU A 137 -21.80 -4.70 5.40
C LEU A 137 -21.90 -5.97 6.29
N LEU A 138 -21.26 -5.96 7.47
CA LEU A 138 -21.05 -7.16 8.30
C LEU A 138 -22.34 -7.91 8.67
N PRO A 139 -23.41 -7.27 9.18
CA PRO A 139 -24.64 -7.97 9.54
C PRO A 139 -25.32 -8.66 8.35
N HIS A 140 -25.13 -8.14 7.14
CA HIS A 140 -25.76 -8.61 5.93
C HIS A 140 -25.00 -9.77 5.30
N LEU A 141 -23.67 -9.82 5.52
CA LEU A 141 -22.81 -10.96 5.17
C LEU A 141 -23.11 -12.15 6.08
N GLU A 142 -23.22 -11.93 7.38
CA GLU A 142 -23.54 -12.97 8.37
C GLU A 142 -24.91 -13.59 8.12
N LYS A 143 -25.90 -12.79 7.76
CA LYS A 143 -27.26 -13.26 7.43
C LYS A 143 -27.40 -13.84 6.02
N GLY A 144 -26.37 -13.73 5.17
CA GLY A 144 -26.44 -14.13 3.77
C GLY A 144 -27.43 -13.33 2.93
N THR A 145 -27.78 -12.10 3.35
CA THR A 145 -28.71 -11.19 2.66
C THR A 145 -28.21 -10.85 1.27
N VAL A 146 -26.92 -10.65 1.15
CA VAL A 146 -26.21 -10.38 -0.11
C VAL A 146 -25.00 -11.29 -0.20
N ARG A 147 -24.58 -11.60 -1.41
CA ARG A 147 -23.25 -12.12 -1.70
C ARG A 147 -22.34 -10.94 -1.94
N PHE A 148 -21.23 -10.92 -1.28
CA PHE A 148 -20.31 -9.79 -1.37
C PHE A 148 -19.11 -10.15 -2.24
N ILE A 149 -18.73 -9.22 -3.11
CA ILE A 149 -17.44 -9.26 -3.81
C ILE A 149 -16.81 -7.89 -3.69
N GLY A 150 -15.71 -7.80 -2.94
CA GLY A 150 -14.90 -6.58 -2.88
C GLY A 150 -13.73 -6.65 -3.87
N ALA A 151 -13.44 -5.56 -4.54
CA ALA A 151 -12.23 -5.41 -5.37
C ALA A 151 -11.34 -4.31 -4.83
N THR A 152 -10.05 -4.55 -4.82
CA THR A 152 -9.05 -3.56 -4.38
C THR A 152 -7.75 -3.72 -5.15
N THR A 153 -7.03 -2.61 -5.31
CA THR A 153 -5.64 -2.61 -5.80
C THR A 153 -4.63 -2.66 -4.66
N GLU A 154 -5.06 -2.42 -3.42
CA GLU A 154 -4.22 -2.44 -2.23
C GLU A 154 -4.24 -3.81 -1.54
N ASN A 155 -3.17 -4.12 -0.80
CA ASN A 155 -3.14 -5.33 0.02
C ASN A 155 -4.26 -5.29 1.07
N PRO A 156 -5.23 -6.23 0.99
CA PRO A 156 -6.43 -6.19 1.82
C PRO A 156 -6.14 -6.34 3.32
N TYR A 157 -5.03 -6.95 3.70
CA TYR A 157 -4.64 -7.12 5.10
C TYR A 157 -4.26 -5.80 5.80
N PHE A 158 -3.96 -4.74 5.02
CA PHE A 158 -3.68 -3.40 5.55
C PHE A 158 -4.85 -2.43 5.35
N ALA A 159 -5.60 -2.61 4.28
CA ALA A 159 -6.61 -1.64 3.85
C ALA A 159 -8.04 -1.96 4.34
N ILE A 160 -8.31 -3.23 4.71
CA ILE A 160 -9.65 -3.69 5.08
C ILE A 160 -9.68 -4.06 6.57
N ASN A 161 -10.79 -3.75 7.25
CA ASN A 161 -10.92 -4.05 8.66
C ASN A 161 -10.96 -5.57 8.94
N SER A 162 -10.39 -5.97 10.08
CA SER A 162 -10.29 -7.38 10.48
C SER A 162 -11.63 -8.13 10.53
N PRO A 163 -12.76 -7.52 10.96
CA PRO A 163 -14.06 -8.18 10.94
C PRO A 163 -14.55 -8.56 9.54
N LEU A 164 -14.30 -7.73 8.51
CA LEU A 164 -14.69 -8.03 7.13
C LEU A 164 -13.74 -9.07 6.53
N LEU A 165 -12.43 -8.95 6.77
CA LEU A 165 -11.43 -9.93 6.32
C LEU A 165 -11.70 -11.33 6.87
N SER A 166 -12.01 -11.46 8.16
CA SER A 166 -12.25 -12.76 8.80
C SER A 166 -13.46 -13.51 8.24
N ARG A 167 -14.35 -12.80 7.54
CA ARG A 167 -15.56 -13.35 6.92
C ARG A 167 -15.47 -13.48 5.40
N SER A 168 -14.32 -13.13 4.83
CA SER A 168 -14.10 -13.09 3.38
C SER A 168 -12.99 -14.02 2.96
N GLN A 169 -13.15 -14.64 1.79
CA GLN A 169 -12.05 -15.36 1.15
C GLN A 169 -11.31 -14.39 0.22
N VAL A 170 -10.01 -14.28 0.41
CA VAL A 170 -9.14 -13.36 -0.35
C VAL A 170 -8.48 -14.11 -1.49
N PHE A 171 -8.61 -13.58 -2.70
CA PHE A 171 -8.01 -14.14 -3.91
C PHE A 171 -7.13 -13.10 -4.60
N PRO A 172 -5.81 -13.38 -4.72
CA PRO A 172 -4.92 -12.54 -5.50
C PRO A 172 -5.14 -12.76 -6.99
N LEU A 173 -5.36 -11.68 -7.74
CA LEU A 173 -5.36 -11.69 -9.19
C LEU A 173 -4.01 -11.18 -9.69
N GLU A 174 -3.42 -11.92 -10.59
CA GLU A 174 -2.13 -11.60 -11.20
C GLU A 174 -2.31 -10.78 -12.48
N PRO A 175 -1.26 -10.05 -12.92
CA PRO A 175 -1.24 -9.47 -14.26
C PRO A 175 -1.55 -10.56 -15.30
N VAL A 176 -2.29 -10.20 -16.35
CA VAL A 176 -2.61 -11.17 -17.40
C VAL A 176 -1.34 -11.48 -18.18
N PRO A 177 -0.95 -12.76 -18.35
CA PRO A 177 0.23 -13.15 -19.12
C PRO A 177 0.18 -12.64 -20.56
N GLU A 178 1.33 -12.32 -21.13
CA GLU A 178 1.43 -11.82 -22.52
C GLU A 178 0.78 -12.75 -23.54
N GLU A 179 0.93 -14.06 -23.37
CA GLU A 179 0.32 -15.07 -24.23
C GLU A 179 -1.22 -15.01 -24.19
N ASP A 180 -1.79 -14.84 -23.00
CA ASP A 180 -3.24 -14.74 -22.81
C ASP A 180 -3.76 -13.37 -23.30
N LEU A 181 -2.97 -12.29 -23.20
CA LEU A 181 -3.27 -11.01 -23.85
C LEU A 181 -3.23 -11.09 -25.37
N ALA A 182 -2.20 -11.73 -25.94
CA ALA A 182 -2.14 -11.94 -27.38
C ALA A 182 -3.33 -12.77 -27.91
N ALA A 183 -3.73 -13.79 -27.17
CA ALA A 183 -4.93 -14.58 -27.48
C ALA A 183 -6.22 -13.73 -27.39
N LEU A 184 -6.34 -12.84 -26.39
CA LEU A 184 -7.45 -11.91 -26.27
C LEU A 184 -7.51 -10.93 -27.44
N LEU A 185 -6.38 -10.35 -27.84
CA LEU A 185 -6.28 -9.44 -28.99
C LEU A 185 -6.65 -10.13 -30.32
N LYS A 186 -6.17 -11.36 -30.53
CA LYS A 186 -6.58 -12.17 -31.69
C LYS A 186 -8.08 -12.42 -31.72
N ARG A 187 -8.66 -12.78 -30.59
CA ARG A 187 -10.12 -12.96 -30.49
C ARG A 187 -10.85 -11.66 -30.80
N ALA A 188 -10.36 -10.51 -30.33
CA ALA A 188 -10.96 -9.22 -30.59
C ALA A 188 -10.90 -8.84 -32.09
N LEU A 189 -9.86 -9.23 -32.81
CA LEU A 189 -9.74 -9.03 -34.28
C LEU A 189 -10.71 -9.90 -35.08
N THR A 190 -11.10 -11.08 -34.57
CA THR A 190 -11.90 -12.07 -35.30
C THR A 190 -13.38 -12.09 -34.90
N ASP A 191 -13.72 -11.58 -33.72
CA ASP A 191 -15.12 -11.55 -33.23
C ASP A 191 -15.90 -10.47 -34.00
N GLU A 192 -16.83 -10.89 -34.85
CA GLU A 192 -17.62 -9.98 -35.70
C GLU A 192 -18.71 -9.22 -34.90
N VAL A 193 -19.13 -9.76 -33.75
CA VAL A 193 -20.23 -9.21 -32.94
C VAL A 193 -19.72 -8.23 -31.90
N ARG A 194 -18.66 -8.60 -31.20
CA ARG A 194 -18.12 -7.83 -30.06
C ARG A 194 -16.81 -7.14 -30.38
N GLY A 195 -16.09 -7.68 -31.35
CA GLY A 195 -14.75 -7.26 -31.70
C GLY A 195 -14.69 -6.31 -32.87
N LEU A 196 -13.63 -6.49 -33.65
CA LEU A 196 -13.30 -5.74 -34.86
C LEU A 196 -13.42 -6.61 -36.12
N GLY A 197 -13.98 -7.83 -36.01
CA GLY A 197 -14.05 -8.80 -37.09
C GLY A 197 -14.87 -8.35 -38.30
N SER A 198 -15.76 -7.36 -38.15
CA SER A 198 -16.44 -6.71 -39.28
C SER A 198 -15.52 -5.84 -40.13
N SER A 199 -14.38 -5.41 -39.62
CA SER A 199 -13.34 -4.66 -40.33
C SER A 199 -12.32 -5.63 -40.91
N ARG A 200 -11.90 -5.39 -42.15
CA ARG A 200 -10.81 -6.20 -42.78
C ARG A 200 -9.48 -5.68 -42.24
N VAL A 201 -8.96 -6.32 -41.21
CA VAL A 201 -7.68 -5.96 -40.57
C VAL A 201 -6.63 -7.02 -40.86
N ASP A 202 -5.51 -6.60 -41.40
CA ASP A 202 -4.30 -7.37 -41.49
C ASP A 202 -3.29 -6.84 -40.48
N MET A 203 -3.08 -7.59 -39.41
CA MET A 203 -2.21 -7.21 -38.30
C MET A 203 -0.97 -8.11 -38.27
N GLU A 204 0.19 -7.49 -38.35
CA GLU A 204 1.45 -8.19 -38.18
C GLU A 204 1.55 -8.88 -36.82
N VAL A 205 2.12 -10.07 -36.78
CA VAL A 205 2.31 -10.84 -35.55
C VAL A 205 3.19 -10.08 -34.55
N GLU A 206 4.19 -9.37 -35.06
CA GLU A 206 5.09 -8.54 -34.24
C GLU A 206 4.36 -7.36 -33.63
N ALA A 207 3.48 -6.69 -34.37
CA ALA A 207 2.63 -5.60 -33.89
C ALA A 207 1.69 -6.07 -32.78
N LEU A 208 1.05 -7.21 -32.95
CA LEU A 208 0.15 -7.81 -31.95
C LEU A 208 0.89 -8.18 -30.67
N ASN A 209 2.05 -8.83 -30.79
CA ASN A 209 2.88 -9.21 -29.65
C ASN A 209 3.42 -7.97 -28.94
N HIS A 210 3.76 -6.91 -29.65
CA HIS A 210 4.17 -5.64 -29.07
C HIS A 210 3.06 -5.03 -28.19
N LEU A 211 1.81 -4.98 -28.70
CA LEU A 211 0.67 -4.50 -27.91
C LEU A 211 0.47 -5.34 -26.65
N ALA A 212 0.57 -6.67 -26.75
CA ALA A 212 0.43 -7.57 -25.61
C ALA A 212 1.53 -7.34 -24.56
N ALA A 213 2.79 -7.25 -24.97
CA ALA A 213 3.94 -7.02 -24.08
C ALA A 213 3.87 -5.63 -23.40
N LYS A 214 3.57 -4.57 -24.16
CA LYS A 214 3.52 -3.19 -23.64
C LYS A 214 2.26 -2.87 -22.82
N ALA A 215 1.26 -3.72 -22.87
CA ALA A 215 0.09 -3.62 -21.99
C ALA A 215 0.41 -3.99 -20.55
N ASP A 216 1.50 -4.73 -20.29
CA ASP A 216 2.01 -5.02 -18.95
C ASP A 216 0.94 -5.68 -18.05
N GLY A 217 0.28 -6.70 -18.59
CA GLY A 217 -0.76 -7.45 -17.90
C GLY A 217 -2.13 -6.78 -17.77
N ASP A 218 -2.32 -5.57 -18.34
CA ASP A 218 -3.58 -4.83 -18.33
C ASP A 218 -4.39 -5.09 -19.61
N ALA A 219 -5.42 -5.96 -19.52
CA ALA A 219 -6.27 -6.31 -20.66
C ALA A 219 -7.06 -5.12 -21.23
N ARG A 220 -7.44 -4.15 -20.39
CA ARG A 220 -8.15 -2.94 -20.84
C ARG A 220 -7.22 -2.08 -21.70
N LYS A 221 -5.98 -1.89 -21.25
CA LYS A 221 -4.96 -1.15 -21.99
C LYS A 221 -4.66 -1.81 -23.33
N ALA A 222 -4.48 -3.13 -23.36
CA ALA A 222 -4.23 -3.90 -24.57
C ALA A 222 -5.36 -3.71 -25.61
N LEU A 223 -6.62 -3.88 -25.20
CA LEU A 223 -7.79 -3.73 -26.07
C LEU A 223 -7.99 -2.30 -26.54
N THR A 224 -7.76 -1.29 -25.67
CA THR A 224 -7.85 0.13 -26.07
C THR A 224 -6.77 0.48 -27.10
N ALA A 225 -5.55 -0.01 -26.91
CA ALA A 225 -4.47 0.21 -27.87
C ALA A 225 -4.76 -0.44 -29.23
N LEU A 226 -5.30 -1.67 -29.23
CA LEU A 226 -5.76 -2.33 -30.45
C LEU A 226 -6.86 -1.55 -31.16
N GLU A 227 -7.86 -1.06 -30.40
CA GLU A 227 -8.95 -0.25 -30.95
C GLU A 227 -8.43 1.03 -31.60
N VAL A 228 -7.50 1.72 -30.94
CA VAL A 228 -6.86 2.92 -31.50
C VAL A 228 -6.07 2.57 -32.76
N ALA A 229 -5.25 1.52 -32.72
CA ALA A 229 -4.47 1.11 -33.89
C ALA A 229 -5.33 0.85 -35.13
N VAL A 230 -6.44 0.15 -34.95
CA VAL A 230 -7.32 -0.21 -36.08
C VAL A 230 -8.16 0.98 -36.54
N LEU A 231 -8.76 1.76 -35.61
CA LEU A 231 -9.69 2.84 -35.99
C LEU A 231 -8.97 4.10 -36.49
N SER A 232 -7.70 4.32 -36.12
CA SER A 232 -6.92 5.46 -36.60
C SER A 232 -6.18 5.21 -37.91
N THR A 233 -6.08 3.95 -38.33
CA THR A 233 -5.36 3.59 -39.56
C THR A 233 -6.33 3.53 -40.76
N PRO A 234 -6.10 4.31 -41.82
CA PRO A 234 -6.94 4.25 -43.02
C PRO A 234 -6.77 2.93 -43.76
N ALA A 235 -7.86 2.45 -44.35
CA ALA A 235 -7.78 1.24 -45.19
C ALA A 235 -6.94 1.53 -46.44
N GLY A 236 -6.14 0.55 -46.85
CA GLY A 236 -5.37 0.58 -48.08
C GLY A 236 -6.23 0.55 -49.31
N LYS A 237 -5.61 0.61 -50.49
CA LYS A 237 -6.32 0.55 -51.80
C LYS A 237 -7.07 -0.77 -52.03
N ASP A 238 -6.67 -1.83 -51.28
CA ASP A 238 -7.27 -3.15 -51.25
C ASP A 238 -8.49 -3.23 -50.28
N GLY A 239 -8.78 -2.15 -49.57
CA GLY A 239 -9.83 -2.09 -48.57
C GLY A 239 -9.46 -2.81 -47.25
N ILE A 240 -8.18 -3.08 -47.01
CA ILE A 240 -7.65 -3.74 -45.84
C ILE A 240 -6.94 -2.70 -44.97
N ILE A 241 -7.14 -2.76 -43.65
CA ILE A 241 -6.43 -1.95 -42.65
C ILE A 241 -5.17 -2.71 -42.27
N HIS A 242 -3.99 -2.21 -42.69
CA HIS A 242 -2.70 -2.82 -42.38
C HIS A 242 -2.12 -2.20 -41.12
N VAL A 243 -1.90 -3.00 -40.09
CA VAL A 243 -1.35 -2.57 -38.80
C VAL A 243 0.03 -3.22 -38.63
N ASP A 244 1.08 -2.45 -38.89
CA ASP A 244 2.47 -2.83 -38.69
C ASP A 244 2.97 -2.48 -37.29
N ILE A 245 4.23 -2.78 -37.01
CA ILE A 245 4.86 -2.50 -35.71
C ILE A 245 4.90 -1.00 -35.40
N SER A 246 5.08 -0.12 -36.37
CA SER A 246 5.14 1.33 -36.17
C SER A 246 3.80 1.87 -35.69
N VAL A 247 2.70 1.45 -36.31
CA VAL A 247 1.34 1.80 -35.89
C VAL A 247 1.06 1.27 -34.47
N ALA A 248 1.50 0.06 -34.14
CA ALA A 248 1.35 -0.52 -32.82
C ALA A 248 2.12 0.26 -31.75
N GLU A 249 3.35 0.70 -32.05
CA GLU A 249 4.16 1.53 -31.14
C GLU A 249 3.52 2.89 -30.85
N GLU A 250 2.96 3.54 -31.87
CA GLU A 250 2.27 4.82 -31.71
C GLU A 250 0.94 4.67 -30.96
N SER A 251 0.24 3.57 -31.14
CA SER A 251 -1.09 3.33 -30.56
C SER A 251 -1.05 2.97 -29.08
N ILE A 252 0.08 2.45 -28.58
CA ILE A 252 0.25 2.13 -27.17
C ILE A 252 1.15 3.16 -26.50
N GLN A 253 0.56 4.17 -25.87
CA GLN A 253 1.32 5.18 -25.15
C GLN A 253 2.24 4.52 -24.14
N ARG A 254 3.50 5.00 -24.05
CA ARG A 254 4.41 4.62 -22.98
C ARG A 254 3.69 4.80 -21.65
N LYS A 255 3.64 3.74 -20.87
CA LYS A 255 3.20 3.82 -19.48
C LYS A 255 4.08 4.90 -18.84
N ALA A 256 3.49 6.02 -18.38
CA ALA A 256 4.07 6.67 -17.23
C ALA A 256 4.29 5.54 -16.21
N ILE A 257 5.51 5.37 -15.70
CA ILE A 257 5.85 4.28 -14.78
C ILE A 257 4.71 4.22 -13.75
N ARG A 258 3.83 3.24 -13.88
CA ARG A 258 2.73 3.04 -12.94
C ARG A 258 3.35 2.42 -11.70
N TYR A 259 3.88 3.27 -10.93
CA TYR A 259 4.08 3.08 -9.53
C TYR A 259 2.68 3.05 -8.92
N ASP A 260 2.20 1.87 -8.60
CA ASP A 260 0.94 1.74 -7.89
C ASP A 260 1.16 2.32 -6.49
N ARG A 261 0.75 3.58 -6.31
CA ARG A 261 0.98 4.37 -5.08
C ARG A 261 0.42 3.68 -3.83
N LEU A 262 -0.36 2.63 -4.00
CA LEU A 262 -1.10 1.93 -2.95
C LEU A 262 -0.95 0.40 -3.04
N GLY A 263 -0.18 -0.14 -3.97
CA GLY A 263 0.05 -1.57 -4.17
C GLY A 263 1.34 -2.10 -3.53
N ASP A 264 1.52 -3.42 -3.53
CA ASP A 264 2.70 -4.10 -2.96
C ASP A 264 4.01 -3.59 -3.58
N SER A 265 4.04 -3.23 -4.87
CA SER A 265 5.21 -2.66 -5.55
C SER A 265 5.67 -1.31 -4.98
N HIS A 266 4.73 -0.49 -4.46
CA HIS A 266 5.03 0.73 -3.74
C HIS A 266 5.81 0.44 -2.45
N TYR A 267 5.26 -0.46 -1.63
CA TYR A 267 5.91 -0.84 -0.37
C TYR A 267 7.26 -1.53 -0.60
N ASP A 268 7.38 -2.32 -1.66
CA ASP A 268 8.63 -3.00 -2.02
C ASP A 268 9.70 -2.00 -2.46
N THR A 269 9.36 -1.01 -3.29
CA THR A 269 10.32 0.01 -3.75
C THR A 269 10.77 0.89 -2.59
N ILE A 270 9.85 1.33 -1.72
CA ILE A 270 10.18 2.09 -0.51
C ILE A 270 11.05 1.25 0.43
N SER A 271 10.70 -0.02 0.62
CA SER A 271 11.46 -0.96 1.44
C SER A 271 12.87 -1.15 0.87
N ALA A 272 13.01 -1.29 -0.44
CA ALA A 272 14.30 -1.37 -1.12
C ALA A 272 15.11 -0.09 -0.95
N PHE A 273 14.50 1.09 -1.12
CA PHE A 273 15.13 2.38 -0.87
C PHE A 273 15.69 2.50 0.54
N ILE A 274 14.87 2.20 1.55
CA ILE A 274 15.29 2.27 2.96
C ILE A 274 16.40 1.25 3.25
N LYS A 275 16.25 0.01 2.78
CA LYS A 275 17.23 -1.07 2.98
C LYS A 275 18.57 -0.77 2.30
N SER A 276 18.56 -0.16 1.11
CA SER A 276 19.78 0.26 0.41
C SER A 276 20.55 1.29 1.21
N MET A 277 19.87 2.32 1.72
CA MET A 277 20.50 3.31 2.58
C MET A 277 20.99 2.71 3.91
N ARG A 278 20.26 1.76 4.50
CA ARG A 278 20.65 1.01 5.71
C ARG A 278 21.86 0.13 5.43
N GLY A 279 21.89 -0.51 4.27
CA GLY A 279 23.00 -1.35 3.80
C GLY A 279 24.21 -0.58 3.28
N SER A 280 24.18 0.77 3.32
CA SER A 280 25.26 1.63 2.85
C SER A 280 25.59 1.52 1.37
N ASP A 281 24.57 1.31 0.54
CA ASP A 281 24.66 1.31 -0.93
C ASP A 281 24.03 2.60 -1.49
N PRO A 282 24.83 3.63 -1.82
CA PRO A 282 24.33 4.89 -2.36
C PRO A 282 23.78 4.76 -3.79
N ASP A 283 24.33 3.86 -4.61
CA ASP A 283 23.91 3.69 -6.00
C ASP A 283 22.53 3.06 -6.05
N ALA A 284 22.30 2.00 -5.28
CA ALA A 284 20.98 1.39 -5.13
C ALA A 284 19.96 2.39 -4.53
N ALA A 285 20.36 3.18 -3.53
CA ALA A 285 19.51 4.22 -2.96
C ALA A 285 19.08 5.26 -4.00
N LEU A 286 20.00 5.74 -4.85
CA LEU A 286 19.69 6.65 -5.94
C LEU A 286 18.78 6.04 -7.00
N TYR A 287 19.00 4.76 -7.35
CA TYR A 287 18.16 4.06 -8.31
C TYR A 287 16.70 3.96 -7.83
N TRP A 288 16.50 3.51 -6.60
CA TRP A 288 15.14 3.40 -6.02
C TRP A 288 14.49 4.75 -5.80
N LEU A 289 15.26 5.80 -5.44
CA LEU A 289 14.76 7.17 -5.38
C LEU A 289 14.29 7.65 -6.75
N GLY A 290 15.12 7.46 -7.79
CA GLY A 290 14.76 7.81 -9.16
C GLY A 290 13.50 7.10 -9.62
N MET A 291 13.35 5.81 -9.33
CA MET A 291 12.17 5.02 -9.64
C MET A 291 10.91 5.58 -8.95
N MET A 292 11.00 5.99 -7.66
CA MET A 292 9.88 6.61 -6.95
C MET A 292 9.50 7.98 -7.56
N LEU A 293 10.50 8.81 -7.90
CA LEU A 293 10.27 10.15 -8.46
C LEU A 293 9.66 10.09 -9.87
N GLU A 294 10.17 9.22 -10.75
CA GLU A 294 9.62 9.00 -12.10
C GLU A 294 8.20 8.40 -12.05
N ALA A 295 7.91 7.63 -11.02
CA ALA A 295 6.58 7.11 -10.76
C ALA A 295 5.61 8.16 -10.17
N GLY A 296 6.10 9.38 -9.88
CA GLY A 296 5.31 10.48 -9.34
C GLY A 296 4.95 10.31 -7.86
N GLU A 297 5.81 9.66 -7.08
CA GLU A 297 5.64 9.58 -5.62
C GLU A 297 5.61 10.95 -4.97
N ASP A 298 4.83 11.10 -3.90
CA ASP A 298 4.79 12.33 -3.13
C ASP A 298 6.16 12.62 -2.49
N ILE A 299 6.78 13.74 -2.89
CA ILE A 299 8.08 14.19 -2.36
C ILE A 299 8.05 14.36 -0.84
N ARG A 300 6.90 14.70 -0.25
CA ARG A 300 6.69 14.78 1.20
C ARG A 300 6.77 13.41 1.85
N PHE A 301 6.22 12.39 1.18
CA PHE A 301 6.31 11.02 1.65
C PHE A 301 7.77 10.55 1.65
N ILE A 302 8.51 10.76 0.55
CA ILE A 302 9.94 10.44 0.45
C ILE A 302 10.73 11.18 1.54
N GLY A 303 10.46 12.48 1.73
CA GLY A 303 11.09 13.30 2.77
C GLY A 303 10.86 12.74 4.18
N ARG A 304 9.62 12.34 4.52
CA ARG A 304 9.31 11.69 5.80
C ARG A 304 10.10 10.40 6.01
N ARG A 305 10.24 9.57 4.97
CA ARG A 305 11.01 8.32 5.06
C ARG A 305 12.51 8.59 5.27
N LEU A 306 13.06 9.61 4.64
CA LEU A 306 14.45 10.03 4.86
C LEU A 306 14.68 10.47 6.31
N VAL A 307 13.79 11.28 6.87
CA VAL A 307 13.87 11.78 8.25
C VAL A 307 13.78 10.64 9.27
N ILE A 308 12.79 9.74 9.12
CA ILE A 308 12.64 8.58 10.01
C ILE A 308 13.91 7.74 9.98
N ALA A 309 14.34 7.39 8.78
CA ALA A 309 15.46 6.50 8.58
C ALA A 309 16.81 7.12 9.00
N ALA A 310 16.97 8.46 8.96
CA ALA A 310 18.13 9.14 9.52
C ALA A 310 18.20 8.99 11.05
N SER A 311 17.06 9.01 11.73
CA SER A 311 16.99 8.82 13.18
C SER A 311 17.09 7.35 13.59
N GLU A 312 16.51 6.44 12.79
CA GLU A 312 16.46 5.00 13.07
C GLU A 312 17.80 4.30 12.86
N ASP A 313 18.47 4.55 11.70
CA ASP A 313 19.63 3.76 11.27
C ASP A 313 20.97 4.47 11.44
N VAL A 314 21.00 5.81 11.33
CA VAL A 314 22.22 6.62 11.57
C VAL A 314 22.27 7.07 13.02
N GLY A 315 21.19 7.63 13.53
CA GLY A 315 21.00 7.99 14.92
C GLY A 315 22.14 8.86 15.46
N LEU A 316 22.70 8.47 16.58
CA LEU A 316 23.77 9.20 17.26
C LEU A 316 25.17 8.89 16.70
N ALA A 317 25.31 7.97 15.76
CA ALA A 317 26.59 7.79 15.08
C ALA A 317 26.98 9.02 14.26
N ASP A 318 25.96 9.71 13.66
CA ASP A 318 26.11 11.03 13.04
C ASP A 318 24.79 11.81 13.18
N SER A 319 24.71 12.64 14.21
CA SER A 319 23.52 13.47 14.50
C SER A 319 23.19 14.49 13.41
N ASN A 320 24.13 14.79 12.49
CA ASN A 320 23.88 15.69 11.38
C ASN A 320 22.98 15.08 10.30
N ALA A 321 22.92 13.74 10.22
CA ALA A 321 22.09 13.04 9.24
C ALA A 321 20.60 13.43 9.35
N LEU A 322 20.08 13.59 10.58
CA LEU A 322 18.72 14.05 10.80
C LEU A 322 18.49 15.47 10.29
N ARG A 323 19.46 16.37 10.48
CA ARG A 323 19.38 17.76 9.98
C ARG A 323 19.38 17.79 8.46
N VAL A 324 20.33 17.07 7.84
CA VAL A 324 20.41 16.98 6.36
C VAL A 324 19.11 16.43 5.78
N ALA A 325 18.53 15.38 6.37
CA ALA A 325 17.28 14.81 5.91
C ALA A 325 16.10 15.81 6.05
N LEU A 326 16.02 16.53 7.17
CA LEU A 326 14.96 17.51 7.40
C LEU A 326 15.09 18.72 6.48
N ASP A 327 16.31 19.26 6.30
CA ASP A 327 16.57 20.40 5.43
C ASP A 327 16.33 20.04 3.97
N ALA A 328 16.71 18.84 3.53
CA ALA A 328 16.44 18.34 2.19
C ALA A 328 14.93 18.15 1.93
N ALA A 329 14.18 17.62 2.90
CA ALA A 329 12.73 17.49 2.79
C ALA A 329 12.05 18.85 2.62
N ARG A 330 12.44 19.86 3.42
CA ARG A 330 11.94 21.24 3.33
C ARG A 330 12.32 21.91 2.01
N ALA A 331 13.59 21.76 1.59
CA ALA A 331 14.05 22.28 0.31
C ALA A 331 13.28 21.68 -0.86
N ALA A 332 13.03 20.36 -0.84
CA ALA A 332 12.24 19.67 -1.87
C ALA A 332 10.80 20.21 -1.96
N GLU A 333 10.15 20.46 -0.82
CA GLU A 333 8.82 21.07 -0.79
C GLU A 333 8.82 22.52 -1.31
N MET A 334 9.86 23.27 -1.03
CA MET A 334 9.98 24.68 -1.42
C MET A 334 10.20 24.83 -2.93
N VAL A 335 11.06 24.00 -3.53
CA VAL A 335 11.42 24.11 -4.95
C VAL A 335 10.47 23.34 -5.88
N GLY A 336 9.90 22.24 -5.41
CA GLY A 336 9.02 21.38 -6.22
C GLY A 336 9.76 20.56 -7.29
N MET A 337 9.01 19.73 -8.02
CA MET A 337 9.56 18.97 -9.16
C MET A 337 9.73 19.91 -10.37
N PRO A 338 10.73 19.68 -11.23
CA PRO A 338 11.68 18.57 -11.24
C PRO A 338 12.91 18.74 -10.33
N GLU A 339 13.16 19.91 -9.74
CA GLU A 339 14.38 20.22 -8.98
C GLU A 339 14.43 19.54 -7.59
N ALA A 340 13.28 19.18 -7.02
CA ALA A 340 13.16 18.47 -5.73
C ALA A 340 14.00 17.17 -5.68
N ARG A 341 14.28 16.57 -6.83
CA ARG A 341 15.15 15.40 -6.94
C ARG A 341 16.56 15.62 -6.39
N ILE A 342 17.07 16.84 -6.50
CA ILE A 342 18.46 17.19 -6.13
C ILE A 342 18.67 17.14 -4.62
N PRO A 343 17.90 17.90 -3.78
CA PRO A 343 18.05 17.81 -2.32
C PRO A 343 17.69 16.42 -1.78
N LEU A 344 16.71 15.73 -2.36
CA LEU A 344 16.38 14.36 -1.93
C LEU A 344 17.51 13.37 -2.21
N ALA A 345 18.16 13.45 -3.38
CA ALA A 345 19.32 12.64 -3.72
C ALA A 345 20.51 12.94 -2.78
N HIS A 346 20.76 14.21 -2.47
CA HIS A 346 21.80 14.61 -1.52
C HIS A 346 21.58 13.92 -0.15
N ALA A 347 20.37 13.98 0.40
CA ALA A 347 20.05 13.34 1.68
C ALA A 347 20.15 11.81 1.62
N ALA A 348 19.73 11.19 0.51
CA ALA A 348 19.83 9.75 0.33
C ALA A 348 21.29 9.27 0.32
N VAL A 349 22.15 9.95 -0.43
CA VAL A 349 23.59 9.63 -0.49
C VAL A 349 24.26 9.89 0.85
N TYR A 350 24.01 11.03 1.47
CA TYR A 350 24.54 11.35 2.79
C TYR A 350 24.21 10.25 3.80
N ARG A 351 22.94 9.85 3.85
CA ARG A 351 22.49 8.81 4.76
C ARG A 351 23.09 7.44 4.42
N ALA A 352 23.18 7.07 3.12
CA ALA A 352 23.80 5.83 2.71
C ALA A 352 25.26 5.72 3.15
N THR A 353 26.01 6.83 3.09
CA THR A 353 27.44 6.87 3.39
C THR A 353 27.76 7.19 4.86
N ALA A 354 26.80 7.66 5.66
CA ALA A 354 26.97 7.95 7.08
C ALA A 354 27.23 6.68 7.91
N PRO A 355 27.99 6.79 9.03
CA PRO A 355 28.10 5.68 9.99
C PRO A 355 26.73 5.32 10.58
N LYS A 356 26.52 4.05 10.91
CA LYS A 356 25.22 3.52 11.33
C LYS A 356 25.17 3.21 12.82
N SER A 357 24.07 3.63 13.47
CA SER A 357 23.70 3.17 14.81
C SER A 357 22.19 3.27 15.00
N ASN A 358 21.58 2.19 15.45
CA ASN A 358 20.18 2.13 15.87
C ASN A 358 20.00 2.08 17.39
N SER A 359 21.05 2.38 18.16
CA SER A 359 21.06 2.22 19.62
C SER A 359 19.94 3.00 20.32
N ALA A 360 19.66 4.24 19.91
CA ALA A 360 18.58 5.06 20.47
C ALA A 360 17.19 4.47 20.12
N TYR A 361 17.01 3.98 18.90
CA TYR A 361 15.78 3.32 18.45
C TYR A 361 15.50 2.04 19.23
N MET A 362 16.52 1.18 19.41
CA MET A 362 16.41 -0.03 20.21
C MET A 362 16.12 0.28 21.67
N GLY A 363 16.78 1.32 22.21
CA GLY A 363 16.60 1.77 23.59
C GLY A 363 15.18 2.21 23.90
N ILE A 364 14.59 3.07 23.06
CA ILE A 364 13.21 3.53 23.28
C ILE A 364 12.19 2.39 23.12
N ASN A 365 12.39 1.48 22.16
CA ASN A 365 11.52 0.32 21.98
C ASN A 365 11.55 -0.59 23.21
N ALA A 366 12.73 -0.92 23.74
CA ALA A 366 12.87 -1.72 24.95
C ALA A 366 12.20 -1.06 26.16
N ALA A 367 12.34 0.27 26.32
CA ALA A 367 11.68 1.00 27.40
C ALA A 367 10.15 0.97 27.26
N MET A 368 9.63 1.18 26.04
CA MET A 368 8.19 1.12 25.76
C MET A 368 7.62 -0.29 25.99
N ASP A 369 8.35 -1.32 25.62
CA ASP A 369 7.93 -2.71 25.82
C ASP A 369 7.88 -3.07 27.30
N ASP A 370 8.84 -2.62 28.11
CA ASP A 370 8.78 -2.80 29.57
C ASP A 370 7.54 -2.13 30.16
N VAL A 371 7.21 -0.91 29.75
CA VAL A 371 6.01 -0.21 30.24
C VAL A 371 4.73 -0.93 29.78
N ARG A 372 4.64 -1.37 28.53
CA ARG A 372 3.48 -2.13 28.01
C ARG A 372 3.27 -3.46 28.71
N ASN A 373 4.35 -4.13 29.08
CA ASN A 373 4.32 -5.42 29.78
C ASN A 373 4.12 -5.26 31.31
N GLY A 374 3.68 -4.10 31.77
CA GLY A 374 3.33 -3.85 33.16
C GLY A 374 4.54 -3.69 34.11
N LYS A 375 5.76 -3.58 33.59
CA LYS A 375 6.96 -3.30 34.38
C LYS A 375 7.09 -1.80 34.67
N THR A 376 6.01 -1.20 35.16
CA THR A 376 6.00 0.21 35.54
C THR A 376 6.73 0.43 36.85
N LEU A 377 7.66 1.37 36.86
CA LEU A 377 8.44 1.73 38.03
C LEU A 377 7.89 3.00 38.69
N ALA A 378 7.91 3.05 39.99
CA ALA A 378 7.57 4.29 40.71
C ALA A 378 8.69 5.32 40.51
N VAL A 379 8.32 6.58 40.31
CA VAL A 379 9.31 7.66 40.23
C VAL A 379 10.04 7.77 41.57
N PRO A 380 11.37 7.74 41.60
CA PRO A 380 12.16 7.94 42.81
C PRO A 380 11.76 9.19 43.59
N GLU A 381 11.77 9.13 44.92
CA GLU A 381 11.24 10.21 45.75
C GLU A 381 11.99 11.55 45.54
N HIS A 382 13.30 11.54 45.41
CA HIS A 382 14.11 12.71 45.18
C HIS A 382 13.89 13.34 43.76
N LEU A 383 13.30 12.63 42.82
CA LEU A 383 12.92 13.14 41.51
C LEU A 383 11.48 13.71 41.46
N ARG A 384 10.70 13.51 42.53
CA ARG A 384 9.36 14.07 42.63
C ARG A 384 9.46 15.51 43.06
N THR A 385 8.58 16.39 42.56
CA THR A 385 8.45 17.75 43.08
C THR A 385 7.84 17.68 44.48
N PRO A 386 8.62 17.90 45.57
CA PRO A 386 8.10 17.78 46.92
C PRO A 386 7.16 18.94 47.20
N THR A 387 5.96 18.67 47.72
CA THR A 387 5.08 19.71 48.27
C THR A 387 5.78 20.33 49.47
N ARG A 388 5.70 21.68 49.61
CA ARG A 388 6.23 22.43 50.76
C ARG A 388 5.89 21.80 52.14
N LYS A 389 4.70 21.16 52.26
CA LYS A 389 4.29 20.41 53.45
C LYS A 389 5.12 19.17 53.72
N LYS A 390 5.59 18.44 52.69
CA LYS A 390 6.43 17.25 52.89
C LYS A 390 7.87 17.62 53.29
N LEU A 391 8.41 18.68 52.70
CA LEU A 391 9.74 19.21 53.06
C LEU A 391 9.77 19.75 54.51
N ALA A 392 8.70 20.43 54.96
CA ALA A 392 8.59 20.98 56.32
C ALA A 392 8.34 19.90 57.39
N ALA A 393 7.80 18.74 57.01
CA ALA A 393 7.55 17.61 57.90
C ALA A 393 8.70 16.60 58.00
N ALA A 394 9.62 16.63 57.03
CA ALA A 394 10.78 15.73 56.99
C ALA A 394 11.93 16.35 57.80
N GLY A 395 12.36 15.67 58.84
CA GLY A 395 13.54 16.07 59.67
C GLY A 395 14.79 15.31 59.29
N GLY A 396 15.95 15.96 59.32
CA GLY A 396 17.28 15.33 59.25
C GLY A 396 17.49 14.40 58.06
N ALA A 397 17.70 13.11 58.31
CA ALA A 397 18.03 12.10 57.27
C ALA A 397 16.92 11.89 56.23
N ASP A 398 15.65 12.14 56.54
CA ASP A 398 14.54 11.98 55.59
C ASP A 398 14.46 13.19 54.64
N ALA A 399 14.85 14.39 55.10
CA ALA A 399 14.94 15.57 54.21
C ALA A 399 16.06 15.35 53.16
N ALA A 400 17.19 14.78 53.55
CA ALA A 400 18.28 14.46 52.62
C ALA A 400 17.93 13.40 51.58
N ARG A 401 17.01 12.46 51.86
CA ARG A 401 16.49 11.45 50.89
C ARG A 401 15.51 12.08 49.89
N LEU A 402 14.88 13.19 50.23
CA LEU A 402 13.94 13.92 49.36
C LEU A 402 14.62 14.98 48.49
N GLU A 403 15.89 15.27 48.74
CA GLU A 403 16.62 16.34 48.06
C GLU A 403 17.20 15.84 46.71
N TYR A 404 16.79 16.52 45.63
CA TYR A 404 17.40 16.35 44.32
C TYR A 404 18.74 17.07 44.28
N LEU A 405 19.82 16.34 44.02
CA LEU A 405 21.14 16.93 43.87
C LEU A 405 21.26 17.56 42.48
N TYR A 406 21.41 18.89 42.45
CA TYR A 406 21.48 19.63 41.19
C TYR A 406 22.85 19.46 40.53
N SER A 407 22.89 18.79 39.37
CA SER A 407 24.13 18.37 38.72
C SER A 407 25.09 19.52 38.42
N HIS A 408 24.62 20.76 38.18
CA HIS A 408 25.44 21.90 37.88
C HIS A 408 26.24 22.41 39.07
N ASP A 409 25.93 22.03 40.30
CA ASP A 409 26.67 22.38 41.50
C ASP A 409 27.87 21.43 41.74
N TYR A 410 28.04 20.42 40.89
CA TYR A 410 29.06 19.39 41.01
C TYR A 410 30.09 19.47 39.85
N PRO A 411 31.34 19.00 40.08
CA PRO A 411 32.36 18.92 39.02
C PRO A 411 31.82 18.12 37.81
N GLU A 412 32.24 18.53 36.61
CA GLU A 412 31.80 17.93 35.35
C GLU A 412 30.28 17.97 35.12
N HIS A 413 29.54 18.75 35.92
CA HIS A 413 28.06 18.79 35.93
C HIS A 413 27.44 17.37 36.05
N TYR A 414 28.08 16.54 36.87
CA TYR A 414 27.67 15.16 37.09
C TYR A 414 27.65 14.81 38.57
N VAL A 415 26.53 14.16 38.98
CA VAL A 415 26.37 13.63 40.33
C VAL A 415 25.82 12.19 40.23
N PRO A 416 26.39 11.23 40.96
CA PRO A 416 25.98 9.82 40.91
C PRO A 416 24.74 9.59 41.76
N GLN A 417 23.58 10.02 41.33
CA GLN A 417 22.29 9.71 41.93
C GLN A 417 21.46 8.78 41.04
N ALA A 418 20.52 8.03 41.63
CA ALA A 418 19.69 7.09 40.91
C ALA A 418 18.55 7.78 40.18
N TYR A 419 18.47 7.64 38.89
CA TYR A 419 17.38 8.17 38.07
C TYR A 419 16.36 7.08 37.70
N LEU A 420 16.72 5.80 37.83
CA LEU A 420 15.85 4.63 37.67
C LEU A 420 16.01 3.72 38.91
N PRO A 421 14.89 3.18 39.46
CA PRO A 421 14.94 2.36 40.68
C PRO A 421 15.75 1.07 40.58
N GLU A 422 15.80 0.43 39.39
CA GLU A 422 16.33 -0.92 39.20
C GLU A 422 17.58 -0.98 38.30
N GLY A 423 18.26 0.13 38.06
CA GLY A 423 19.50 0.17 37.27
C GLY A 423 19.40 -0.44 35.88
N ARG A 424 18.23 -0.37 35.23
CA ARG A 424 18.00 -0.88 33.87
C ARG A 424 18.78 -0.06 32.85
N VAL A 425 19.31 -0.76 31.84
CA VAL A 425 20.06 -0.16 30.75
C VAL A 425 19.24 -0.28 29.47
N TYR A 426 18.80 0.84 28.92
CA TYR A 426 18.08 0.91 27.65
C TYR A 426 18.97 1.43 26.52
N TYR A 427 19.92 2.29 26.80
CA TYR A 427 20.82 2.86 25.80
C TYR A 427 22.22 2.27 25.96
N THR A 428 22.68 1.62 24.91
CA THR A 428 24.05 1.09 24.79
C THR A 428 24.68 1.64 23.53
N PRO A 429 25.62 2.62 23.64
CA PRO A 429 26.24 3.22 22.46
C PRO A 429 27.11 2.20 21.71
N THR A 430 27.07 2.29 20.38
CA THR A 430 27.94 1.50 19.50
C THR A 430 29.36 2.05 19.49
N GLY A 431 30.26 1.41 18.73
CA GLY A 431 31.59 1.97 18.45
C GLY A 431 31.66 2.83 17.20
N ASN A 432 30.52 3.16 16.58
CA ASN A 432 30.47 3.83 15.27
C ASN A 432 30.33 5.36 15.41
N GLY A 433 31.08 6.08 14.60
CA GLY A 433 30.99 7.53 14.47
C GLY A 433 31.11 8.27 15.82
N LEU A 434 30.18 9.17 16.10
CA LEU A 434 30.17 9.97 17.34
C LEU A 434 29.85 9.16 18.59
N GLU A 435 29.22 7.98 18.46
CA GLU A 435 28.89 7.14 19.61
C GLU A 435 30.12 6.56 20.34
N LEU A 436 31.26 6.47 19.65
CA LEU A 436 32.53 6.13 20.32
C LEU A 436 32.82 7.11 21.45
N ARG A 437 32.73 8.42 21.18
CA ARG A 437 32.95 9.48 22.19
C ARG A 437 31.88 9.48 23.28
N ILE A 438 30.65 9.15 22.93
CA ILE A 438 29.54 9.01 23.89
C ILE A 438 29.84 7.84 24.85
N ARG A 439 30.29 6.71 24.31
CA ARG A 439 30.67 5.53 25.08
C ARG A 439 31.78 5.84 26.07
N GLU A 440 32.88 6.45 25.62
CA GLU A 440 34.01 6.85 26.46
C GLU A 440 33.55 7.77 27.61
N ARG A 441 32.70 8.74 27.32
CA ARG A 441 32.14 9.64 28.34
C ARG A 441 31.26 8.90 29.35
N MET A 442 30.44 7.95 28.88
CA MET A 442 29.59 7.15 29.76
C MET A 442 30.41 6.22 30.66
N GLU A 443 31.48 5.61 30.15
CA GLU A 443 32.42 4.80 30.90
C GLU A 443 33.15 5.62 31.98
N TYR A 444 33.66 6.78 31.62
CA TYR A 444 34.26 7.72 32.57
C TYR A 444 33.31 8.08 33.72
N ARG A 445 32.04 8.40 33.41
CA ARG A 445 31.04 8.69 34.44
C ARG A 445 30.72 7.50 35.34
N ARG A 446 30.71 6.30 34.80
CA ARG A 446 30.57 5.07 35.63
C ARG A 446 31.72 4.91 36.62
N GLN A 447 32.93 5.12 36.16
CA GLN A 447 34.13 5.11 37.05
C GLN A 447 34.05 6.17 38.16
N LEU A 448 33.62 7.38 37.83
CA LEU A 448 33.37 8.44 38.82
C LEU A 448 32.33 8.01 39.88
N ALA A 449 31.24 7.39 39.43
CA ALA A 449 30.19 6.90 40.32
C ALA A 449 30.68 5.73 41.24
N GLU A 450 31.48 4.84 40.71
CA GLU A 450 32.10 3.75 41.49
C GLU A 450 33.07 4.25 42.53
N ASN A 451 33.99 5.16 42.16
CA ASN A 451 34.91 5.81 43.06
C ASN A 451 34.22 6.57 44.21
N ALA A 452 33.12 7.29 43.88
CA ALA A 452 32.33 7.97 44.90
C ALA A 452 31.64 7.00 45.90
N ARG A 453 31.18 5.84 45.43
CA ARG A 453 30.59 4.79 46.29
C ARG A 453 31.63 4.17 47.20
N GLU A 454 32.85 3.93 46.69
CA GLU A 454 33.94 3.37 47.49
C GLU A 454 34.46 4.35 48.56
N SER A 455 34.54 5.64 48.22
CA SER A 455 34.93 6.71 49.15
C SER A 455 33.89 6.93 50.25
N GLY A 456 32.59 6.80 49.96
CA GLY A 456 31.50 6.91 50.93
C GLY A 456 31.36 5.66 51.84
N LYS A 457 31.99 4.52 51.53
CA LYS A 457 32.03 3.33 52.40
C LYS A 457 33.22 3.35 53.37
N LYS A 458 34.18 4.26 53.24
CA LYS A 458 35.36 4.39 54.07
C LYS A 458 35.28 5.53 55.11
N GLY A 459 34.18 6.22 55.20
CA GLY A 459 33.83 7.21 56.21
C GLY A 459 32.53 6.77 56.92
#